data_c3d057cdf540c8f8e00b340637cfda7c
#
_entry.id   c3d057cdf540c8f8e00b340637cfda7c
#
_cell.length_a   1.000
_cell.length_b   1.000
_cell.length_c   1.000
_cell.angle_alpha   90.00
_cell.angle_beta   90.00
_cell.angle_gamma   90.00
#
_symmetry.space_group_name_H-M   'P 1'
#
loop_
_entity.id
_entity.type
_entity.pdbx_description
1 polymer ?
#
loop_
_entity_poly.entity_id
_entity_poly.type
_entity_poly.pdbx_seq_one_letter_code
_entity_poly.pdbx_strand_id
1 'polypeptide(L)'
;AIAYGLLVLFFAAGIIKTCGSFTDLKKPEHVLKAFIRFALAQGAITYGMELMQALFSIVQGIVTTVMSGSSMAGSVTELPTEIVDKIESVGMLESIPLWIVTLLGSLLITVLSFVMILTVYGRMFKIYMYTAIAPIPISSFAGEPTQSIGKNFIRSYIGVCLEGAIIA
;
A
#
# COMPACT_ATOMS: atom_id res chain seq x y z
N ALA A 1 -8.40 4.40 -21.51
CA ALA A 1 -7.95 4.33 -22.92
C ALA A 1 -6.50 3.83 -23.02
N ILE A 2 -5.53 4.37 -22.29
CA ILE A 2 -4.09 4.03 -22.37
C ILE A 2 -3.83 2.55 -22.04
N ALA A 3 -4.43 2.01 -20.98
CA ALA A 3 -4.25 0.63 -20.54
C ALA A 3 -4.71 -0.38 -21.59
N TYR A 4 -5.79 -0.10 -22.31
CA TYR A 4 -6.26 -0.97 -23.40
C TYR A 4 -5.33 -0.94 -24.62
N GLY A 5 -4.76 0.22 -24.96
CA GLY A 5 -3.73 0.34 -25.98
C GLY A 5 -2.48 -0.48 -25.65
N LEU A 6 -2.01 -0.38 -24.39
CA LEU A 6 -0.89 -1.17 -23.88
C LEU A 6 -1.20 -2.67 -23.83
N LEU A 7 -2.42 -3.07 -23.49
CA LEU A 7 -2.85 -4.46 -23.50
C LEU A 7 -2.72 -5.06 -24.89
N VAL A 8 -3.20 -4.36 -25.93
CA VAL A 8 -3.10 -4.81 -27.33
C VAL A 8 -1.62 -4.90 -27.75
N LEU A 9 -0.81 -3.91 -27.40
CA LEU A 9 0.63 -3.90 -27.68
C LEU A 9 1.36 -5.08 -27.02
N PHE A 10 1.13 -5.33 -25.73
CA PHE A 10 1.75 -6.45 -25.02
C PHE A 10 1.26 -7.81 -25.55
N PHE A 11 0.00 -7.90 -25.95
CA PHE A 11 -0.53 -9.09 -26.59
C PHE A 11 0.11 -9.35 -27.94
N ALA A 12 0.21 -8.32 -28.79
CA ALA A 12 0.86 -8.42 -30.10
C ALA A 12 2.35 -8.80 -29.94
N ALA A 13 3.07 -8.15 -29.03
CA ALA A 13 4.46 -8.49 -28.72
C ALA A 13 4.60 -9.92 -28.19
N GLY A 14 3.67 -10.37 -27.36
CA GLY A 14 3.60 -11.74 -26.86
C GLY A 14 3.42 -12.76 -27.99
N ILE A 15 2.49 -12.50 -28.91
CA ILE A 15 2.25 -13.35 -30.08
C ILE A 15 3.51 -13.39 -30.96
N ILE A 16 4.09 -12.25 -31.32
CA ILE A 16 5.29 -12.18 -32.17
C ILE A 16 6.44 -12.99 -31.55
N LYS A 17 6.62 -12.90 -30.25
CA LYS A 17 7.69 -13.65 -29.56
C LYS A 17 7.39 -15.15 -29.46
N THR A 18 6.14 -15.53 -29.27
CA THR A 18 5.70 -16.94 -29.21
C THR A 18 5.62 -17.55 -30.61
N CYS A 19 5.26 -16.76 -31.63
CA CYS A 19 5.16 -17.18 -33.02
C CYS A 19 6.45 -17.02 -33.82
N GLY A 20 7.55 -16.58 -33.20
CA GLY A 20 8.86 -16.45 -33.82
C GLY A 20 9.46 -17.79 -34.34
N SER A 21 8.82 -18.90 -33.98
CA SER A 21 9.06 -20.22 -34.55
C SER A 21 7.78 -20.69 -35.24
N PHE A 22 7.77 -20.69 -36.57
CA PHE A 22 6.63 -21.13 -37.41
C PHE A 22 6.13 -22.57 -37.14
N THR A 23 6.93 -23.35 -36.41
CA THR A 23 6.61 -24.72 -35.99
C THR A 23 5.65 -24.78 -34.81
N ASP A 24 5.59 -23.75 -33.95
CA ASP A 24 4.74 -23.74 -32.75
C ASP A 24 3.31 -23.25 -33.03
N LEU A 25 3.07 -22.57 -34.16
CA LEU A 25 1.75 -22.15 -34.62
C LEU A 25 0.83 -23.35 -34.99
N LYS A 26 1.40 -24.53 -35.20
CA LYS A 26 0.61 -25.75 -35.53
C LYS A 26 -0.04 -26.41 -34.32
N LYS A 27 0.29 -25.96 -33.10
CA LYS A 27 -0.34 -26.48 -31.86
C LYS A 27 -1.45 -25.55 -31.41
N PRO A 28 -2.73 -25.91 -31.55
CA PRO A 28 -3.87 -25.07 -31.20
C PRO A 28 -3.87 -24.69 -29.68
N GLU A 29 -3.20 -25.50 -28.87
CA GLU A 29 -3.06 -25.27 -27.40
C GLU A 29 -2.36 -23.95 -27.04
N HIS A 30 -1.33 -23.55 -27.77
CA HIS A 30 -0.60 -22.31 -27.53
C HIS A 30 -1.44 -21.07 -27.87
N VAL A 31 -2.20 -21.15 -28.97
CA VAL A 31 -3.11 -20.09 -29.40
C VAL A 31 -4.24 -19.92 -28.37
N LEU A 32 -4.84 -21.02 -27.93
CA LEU A 32 -5.89 -21.01 -26.92
C LEU A 32 -5.40 -20.42 -25.59
N LYS A 33 -4.20 -20.83 -25.16
CA LYS A 33 -3.58 -20.30 -23.94
C LYS A 33 -3.31 -18.77 -24.01
N ALA A 34 -2.88 -18.28 -25.18
CA ALA A 34 -2.69 -16.84 -25.40
C ALA A 34 -4.03 -16.09 -25.36
N PHE A 35 -5.09 -16.64 -25.94
CA PHE A 35 -6.43 -16.05 -25.92
C PHE A 35 -7.03 -15.98 -24.51
N ILE A 36 -6.91 -17.06 -23.73
CA ILE A 36 -7.38 -17.09 -22.34
C ILE A 36 -6.63 -16.04 -21.51
N ARG A 37 -5.31 -15.92 -21.71
CA ARG A 37 -4.49 -14.92 -21.03
C ARG A 37 -4.91 -13.49 -21.38
N PHE A 38 -5.20 -13.23 -22.65
CA PHE A 38 -5.70 -11.94 -23.11
C PHE A 38 -7.05 -11.61 -22.48
N ALA A 39 -7.99 -12.55 -22.48
CA ALA A 39 -9.29 -12.36 -21.86
C ALA A 39 -9.21 -12.10 -20.36
N LEU A 40 -8.32 -12.82 -19.64
CA LEU A 40 -8.06 -12.59 -18.23
C LEU A 40 -7.44 -11.21 -17.96
N ALA A 41 -6.48 -10.78 -18.79
CA ALA A 41 -5.86 -9.47 -18.67
C ALA A 41 -6.86 -8.35 -18.96
N GLN A 42 -7.73 -8.51 -19.95
CA GLN A 42 -8.81 -7.57 -20.25
C GLN A 42 -9.80 -7.47 -19.09
N GLY A 43 -10.22 -8.59 -18.51
CA GLY A 43 -11.05 -8.63 -17.33
C GLY A 43 -10.38 -7.93 -16.14
N ALA A 44 -9.10 -8.19 -15.90
CA ALA A 44 -8.34 -7.58 -14.83
C ALA A 44 -8.18 -6.05 -15.01
N ILE A 45 -8.13 -5.52 -16.23
CA ILE A 45 -8.12 -4.07 -16.47
C ILE A 45 -9.51 -3.47 -16.24
N THR A 46 -10.57 -4.15 -16.71
CA THR A 46 -11.94 -3.67 -16.56
C THR A 46 -12.34 -3.60 -15.08
N TYR A 47 -12.03 -4.64 -14.33
CA TYR A 47 -12.31 -4.73 -12.89
C TYR A 47 -11.11 -4.32 -12.01
N GLY A 48 -10.08 -3.70 -12.60
CA GLY A 48 -8.83 -3.39 -11.91
C GLY A 48 -9.00 -2.51 -10.68
N MET A 49 -9.93 -1.54 -10.73
CA MET A 49 -10.24 -0.68 -9.57
C MET A 49 -10.90 -1.48 -8.46
N GLU A 50 -11.87 -2.34 -8.78
CA GLU A 50 -12.55 -3.20 -7.81
C GLU A 50 -11.57 -4.20 -7.18
N LEU A 51 -10.67 -4.75 -7.99
CA LEU A 51 -9.64 -5.67 -7.52
C LEU A 51 -8.66 -4.99 -6.56
N MET A 52 -8.25 -3.75 -6.83
CA MET A 52 -7.41 -2.96 -5.93
C MET A 52 -8.14 -2.62 -4.63
N GLN A 53 -9.42 -2.26 -4.70
CA GLN A 53 -10.25 -2.01 -3.53
C GLN A 53 -10.45 -3.28 -2.69
N ALA A 54 -10.68 -4.42 -3.32
CA ALA A 54 -10.81 -5.70 -2.63
C ALA A 54 -9.51 -6.09 -1.91
N LEU A 55 -8.36 -5.94 -2.55
CA LEU A 55 -7.06 -6.15 -1.91
C LEU A 55 -6.86 -5.23 -0.72
N PHE A 56 -7.19 -3.94 -0.87
CA PHE A 56 -7.10 -2.98 0.22
C PHE A 56 -8.03 -3.33 1.39
N SER A 57 -9.27 -3.75 1.11
CA SER A 57 -10.24 -4.19 2.13
C SER A 57 -9.77 -5.41 2.91
N ILE A 58 -9.15 -6.39 2.25
CA ILE A 58 -8.58 -7.57 2.90
C ILE A 58 -7.47 -7.15 3.86
N VAL A 59 -6.55 -6.28 3.41
CA VAL A 59 -5.45 -5.80 4.25
C VAL A 59 -5.97 -4.98 5.42
N GLN A 60 -6.97 -4.13 5.20
CA GLN A 60 -7.60 -3.36 6.27
C GLN A 60 -8.26 -4.28 7.31
N GLY A 61 -8.90 -5.37 6.87
CA GLY A 61 -9.44 -6.38 7.78
C GLY A 61 -8.35 -7.03 8.65
N ILE A 62 -7.17 -7.30 8.10
CA ILE A 62 -6.02 -7.81 8.86
C ILE A 62 -5.54 -6.77 9.88
N VAL A 63 -5.40 -5.51 9.47
CA VAL A 63 -4.98 -4.40 10.36
C VAL A 63 -5.95 -4.24 11.52
N THR A 64 -7.26 -4.22 11.26
CA THR A 64 -8.28 -4.10 12.32
C THR A 64 -8.26 -5.29 13.29
N THR A 65 -8.03 -6.50 12.78
CA THR A 65 -7.91 -7.70 13.63
C THR A 65 -6.68 -7.64 14.52
N VAL A 66 -5.55 -7.19 13.98
CA VAL A 66 -4.31 -7.00 14.76
C VAL A 66 -4.48 -5.91 15.82
N MET A 67 -5.11 -4.78 15.47
CA MET A 67 -5.35 -3.69 16.41
C MET A 67 -6.34 -4.06 17.51
N SER A 68 -7.38 -4.83 17.21
CA SER A 68 -8.36 -5.29 18.20
C SER A 68 -7.79 -6.38 19.12
N GLY A 69 -6.83 -7.17 18.63
CA GLY A 69 -6.13 -8.18 19.43
C GLY A 69 -5.05 -7.62 20.35
N SER A 70 -4.45 -6.48 19.98
CA SER A 70 -3.57 -5.72 20.85
C SER A 70 -4.43 -4.75 21.64
N SER A 71 -4.50 -4.90 22.95
CA SER A 71 -5.24 -4.04 23.91
C SER A 71 -4.76 -2.56 23.92
N MET A 72 -4.18 -2.08 22.84
CA MET A 72 -3.74 -0.70 22.65
C MET A 72 -4.88 0.27 22.32
N ALA A 73 -6.08 -0.23 22.06
CA ALA A 73 -7.25 0.59 21.74
C ALA A 73 -7.84 1.37 22.94
N GLY A 74 -7.15 1.47 24.05
CA GLY A 74 -7.71 2.05 25.26
C GLY A 74 -6.75 2.67 26.25
N SER A 75 -5.47 2.87 25.92
CA SER A 75 -4.63 3.68 26.80
C SER A 75 -4.96 5.16 26.60
N VAL A 76 -6.08 5.58 27.16
CA VAL A 76 -6.26 6.98 27.56
C VAL A 76 -5.08 7.25 28.49
N THR A 77 -4.15 8.05 28.01
CA THR A 77 -3.00 8.47 28.79
C THR A 77 -3.50 9.49 29.82
N GLU A 78 -4.26 9.03 30.81
CA GLU A 78 -4.50 9.82 31.99
C GLU A 78 -3.18 9.84 32.77
N LEU A 79 -2.64 11.03 32.96
CA LEU A 79 -1.49 11.19 33.84
C LEU A 79 -1.85 10.66 35.24
N PRO A 80 -1.03 9.80 35.84
CA PRO A 80 -1.24 9.39 37.22
C PRO A 80 -1.43 10.62 38.11
N THR A 81 -2.48 10.63 38.92
CA THR A 81 -2.84 11.73 39.83
C THR A 81 -1.69 12.11 40.72
N GLU A 82 -0.84 11.16 41.10
CA GLU A 82 0.38 11.40 41.90
C GLU A 82 1.38 12.35 41.21
N ILE A 83 1.43 12.38 39.87
CA ILE A 83 2.31 13.30 39.13
C ILE A 83 1.69 14.68 39.10
N VAL A 84 0.37 14.78 38.96
CA VAL A 84 -0.35 16.07 39.00
C VAL A 84 -0.20 16.74 40.36
N ASP A 85 -0.40 15.98 41.43
CA ASP A 85 -0.29 16.49 42.82
C ASP A 85 1.16 16.96 43.16
N LYS A 86 2.15 16.25 42.64
CA LYS A 86 3.56 16.66 42.76
C LYS A 86 3.87 17.94 42.01
N ILE A 87 3.29 18.13 40.82
CA ILE A 87 3.48 19.35 40.04
C ILE A 87 2.80 20.55 40.70
N GLU A 88 1.61 20.37 41.29
CA GLU A 88 0.91 21.43 42.03
C GLU A 88 1.62 21.85 43.34
N SER A 89 2.36 20.93 43.97
CA SER A 89 3.09 21.19 45.22
C SER A 89 4.43 21.89 45.05
N VAL A 90 4.92 22.09 43.82
CA VAL A 90 6.22 22.70 43.53
C VAL A 90 6.16 24.23 43.73
N GLY A 91 7.07 24.76 44.56
CA GLY A 91 7.18 26.19 44.83
C GLY A 91 7.59 27.01 43.60
N MET A 92 7.30 28.31 43.63
CA MET A 92 7.51 29.22 42.48
C MET A 92 8.96 29.24 41.95
N LEU A 93 9.97 29.12 42.80
CA LEU A 93 11.38 29.10 42.41
C LEU A 93 11.83 27.77 41.79
N GLU A 94 11.25 26.65 42.23
CA GLU A 94 11.52 25.32 41.71
C GLU A 94 10.75 25.04 40.41
N SER A 95 9.75 25.86 40.09
CA SER A 95 8.96 25.75 38.85
C SER A 95 9.73 26.17 37.58
N ILE A 96 10.77 27.04 37.72
CA ILE A 96 11.52 27.56 36.55
C ILE A 96 12.23 26.45 35.77
N PRO A 97 13.03 25.55 36.37
CA PRO A 97 13.65 24.46 35.64
C PRO A 97 12.63 23.46 35.09
N LEU A 98 11.54 23.21 35.82
CA LEU A 98 10.44 22.36 35.36
C LEU A 98 9.78 22.92 34.09
N TRP A 99 9.56 24.25 34.07
CA TRP A 99 8.97 24.93 32.90
C TRP A 99 9.86 24.82 31.65
N ILE A 100 11.19 24.97 31.81
CA ILE A 100 12.14 24.82 30.70
C ILE A 100 12.13 23.39 30.17
N VAL A 101 12.13 22.38 31.03
CA VAL A 101 12.10 20.97 30.63
C VAL A 101 10.79 20.65 29.92
N THR A 102 9.66 21.16 30.43
CA THR A 102 8.34 20.96 29.82
C THR A 102 8.25 21.63 28.45
N LEU A 103 8.82 22.83 28.29
CA LEU A 103 8.84 23.54 27.01
C LEU A 103 9.70 22.82 25.99
N LEU A 104 10.87 22.31 26.36
CA LEU A 104 11.70 21.48 25.48
C LEU A 104 11.00 20.16 25.13
N GLY A 105 10.35 19.51 26.10
CA GLY A 105 9.60 18.29 25.90
C GLY A 105 8.41 18.48 24.93
N SER A 106 7.65 19.57 25.13
CA SER A 106 6.51 19.89 24.25
C SER A 106 6.95 20.17 22.80
N LEU A 107 8.08 20.86 22.64
CA LEU A 107 8.65 21.12 21.31
C LEU A 107 9.07 19.81 20.62
N LEU A 108 9.74 18.91 21.35
CA LEU A 108 10.10 17.58 20.83
C LEU A 108 8.87 16.77 20.43
N ILE A 109 7.85 16.72 21.28
CA ILE A 109 6.59 16.00 21.00
C ILE A 109 5.92 16.58 19.77
N THR A 110 5.88 17.90 19.63
CA THR A 110 5.28 18.56 18.45
C THR A 110 6.00 18.19 17.17
N VAL A 111 7.34 18.19 17.16
CA VAL A 111 8.13 17.79 16.00
C VAL A 111 7.90 16.31 15.65
N LEU A 112 7.92 15.40 16.64
CA LEU A 112 7.65 14.00 16.46
C LEU A 112 6.23 13.74 15.92
N SER A 113 5.24 14.45 16.47
CA SER A 113 3.85 14.37 15.99
C SER A 113 3.75 14.81 14.53
N PHE A 114 4.43 15.88 14.14
CA PHE A 114 4.45 16.34 12.74
C PHE A 114 5.08 15.29 11.81
N VAL A 115 6.21 14.69 12.21
CA VAL A 115 6.85 13.61 11.44
C VAL A 115 5.91 12.40 11.29
N MET A 116 5.22 12.01 12.35
CA MET A 116 4.22 10.92 12.33
C MET A 116 3.10 11.22 11.33
N ILE A 117 2.54 12.43 11.38
CA ILE A 117 1.50 12.87 10.45
C ILE A 117 2.01 12.80 9.01
N LEU A 118 3.19 13.34 8.71
CA LEU A 118 3.76 13.29 7.36
C LEU A 118 3.99 11.85 6.89
N THR A 119 4.41 10.95 7.77
CA THR A 119 4.62 9.54 7.45
C THR A 119 3.31 8.87 7.04
N VAL A 120 2.23 9.10 7.80
CA VAL A 120 0.89 8.56 7.51
C VAL A 120 0.35 9.11 6.20
N TYR A 121 0.44 10.43 5.98
CA TYR A 121 -0.01 11.06 4.73
C TYR A 121 0.80 10.58 3.52
N GLY A 122 2.12 10.50 3.65
CA GLY A 122 3.00 10.00 2.60
C GLY A 122 2.64 8.58 2.16
N ARG A 123 2.24 7.75 3.10
CA ARG A 123 1.76 6.39 2.82
C ARG A 123 0.42 6.38 2.09
N MET A 124 -0.55 7.17 2.53
CA MET A 124 -1.84 7.30 1.84
C MET A 124 -1.65 7.75 0.39
N PHE A 125 -0.79 8.75 0.19
CA PHE A 125 -0.44 9.24 -1.15
C PHE A 125 0.20 8.13 -2.01
N LYS A 126 1.08 7.32 -1.44
CA LYS A 126 1.73 6.19 -2.11
C LYS A 126 0.70 5.15 -2.57
N ILE A 127 -0.27 4.80 -1.73
CA ILE A 127 -1.36 3.87 -2.09
C ILE A 127 -2.21 4.44 -3.24
N TYR A 128 -2.56 5.72 -3.19
CA TYR A 128 -3.32 6.38 -4.26
C TYR A 128 -2.55 6.37 -5.58
N MET A 129 -1.25 6.67 -5.57
CA MET A 129 -0.41 6.59 -6.76
C MET A 129 -0.36 5.18 -7.35
N TYR A 130 -0.15 4.16 -6.52
CA TYR A 130 -0.15 2.77 -6.99
C TYR A 130 -1.50 2.38 -7.61
N THR A 131 -2.61 2.78 -6.99
CA THR A 131 -3.95 2.51 -7.50
C THR A 131 -4.21 3.21 -8.84
N ALA A 132 -3.77 4.46 -8.97
CA ALA A 132 -3.92 5.23 -10.21
C ALA A 132 -3.11 4.64 -11.38
N ILE A 133 -1.91 4.13 -11.11
CA ILE A 133 -1.01 3.56 -12.12
C ILE A 133 -1.33 2.08 -12.40
N ALA A 134 -2.07 1.40 -11.52
CA ALA A 134 -2.37 -0.04 -11.58
C ALA A 134 -2.78 -0.57 -12.96
N PRO A 135 -3.60 0.11 -13.78
CA PRO A 135 -4.01 -0.40 -15.10
C PRO A 135 -2.85 -0.64 -16.05
N ILE A 136 -1.73 0.08 -15.91
CA ILE A 136 -0.54 -0.05 -16.77
C ILE A 136 0.20 -1.37 -16.51
N PRO A 137 0.66 -1.69 -15.29
CA PRO A 137 1.31 -2.98 -15.01
C PRO A 137 0.36 -4.18 -15.15
N ILE A 138 -0.94 -4.00 -14.89
CA ILE A 138 -1.93 -5.07 -15.07
C ILE A 138 -2.05 -5.46 -16.54
N SER A 139 -1.96 -4.50 -17.47
CA SER A 139 -1.98 -4.80 -18.91
C SER A 139 -0.83 -5.72 -19.36
N SER A 140 0.30 -5.74 -18.60
CA SER A 140 1.47 -6.57 -18.90
C SER A 140 1.22 -8.08 -18.71
N PHE A 141 0.12 -8.47 -18.06
CA PHE A 141 -0.27 -9.88 -17.95
C PHE A 141 -0.70 -10.50 -19.31
N ALA A 142 -1.06 -9.68 -20.30
CA ALA A 142 -1.42 -10.13 -21.62
C ALA A 142 -0.24 -10.79 -22.37
N GLY A 143 0.99 -10.30 -22.12
CA GLY A 143 2.21 -10.81 -22.75
C GLY A 143 2.96 -11.82 -21.87
N GLU A 144 3.40 -12.93 -22.44
CA GLU A 144 4.19 -13.92 -21.69
C GLU A 144 5.51 -13.35 -21.17
N PRO A 145 6.29 -12.59 -21.95
CA PRO A 145 7.56 -12.03 -21.50
C PRO A 145 7.41 -10.89 -20.47
N THR A 146 6.25 -10.24 -20.45
CA THR A 146 6.00 -9.05 -19.61
C THR A 146 5.24 -9.36 -18.31
N GLN A 147 4.78 -10.59 -18.14
CA GLN A 147 4.00 -11.04 -16.97
C GLN A 147 4.72 -10.79 -15.63
N SER A 148 6.05 -10.82 -15.63
CA SER A 148 6.86 -10.54 -14.43
C SER A 148 6.65 -9.12 -13.91
N ILE A 149 6.40 -8.15 -14.79
CA ILE A 149 6.13 -6.75 -14.42
C ILE A 149 4.84 -6.65 -13.60
N GLY A 150 3.76 -7.28 -14.09
CA GLY A 150 2.48 -7.31 -13.37
C GLY A 150 2.56 -8.01 -12.02
N LYS A 151 3.26 -9.16 -11.95
CA LYS A 151 3.48 -9.88 -10.68
C LYS A 151 4.24 -9.05 -9.66
N ASN A 152 5.33 -8.41 -10.09
CA ASN A 152 6.13 -7.55 -9.22
C ASN A 152 5.35 -6.34 -8.74
N PHE A 153 4.50 -5.76 -9.60
CA PHE A 153 3.64 -4.65 -9.22
C PHE A 153 2.65 -5.05 -8.12
N ILE A 154 1.93 -6.17 -8.28
CA ILE A 154 0.98 -6.66 -7.27
C ILE A 154 1.71 -6.94 -5.95
N ARG A 155 2.88 -7.56 -6.00
CA ARG A 155 3.69 -7.82 -4.81
C ARG A 155 4.09 -6.53 -4.10
N SER A 156 4.50 -5.52 -4.85
CA SER A 156 4.85 -4.20 -4.30
C SER A 156 3.62 -3.49 -3.70
N TYR A 157 2.47 -3.57 -4.37
CA TYR A 157 1.22 -2.99 -3.88
C TYR A 157 0.79 -3.61 -2.55
N ILE A 158 0.81 -4.95 -2.46
CA ILE A 158 0.51 -5.66 -1.21
C ILE A 158 1.50 -5.25 -0.12
N GLY A 159 2.79 -5.13 -0.46
CA GLY A 159 3.81 -4.66 0.48
C GLY A 159 3.51 -3.28 1.06
N VAL A 160 3.13 -2.32 0.21
CA VAL A 160 2.75 -0.96 0.64
C VAL A 160 1.47 -0.97 1.50
N CYS A 161 0.51 -1.82 1.17
CA CYS A 161 -0.69 -1.97 1.98
C CYS A 161 -0.37 -2.57 3.36
N LEU A 162 0.50 -3.60 3.42
CA LEU A 162 0.91 -4.24 4.68
C LEU A 162 1.82 -3.37 5.54
N GLU A 163 2.57 -2.43 4.94
CA GLU A 163 3.36 -1.44 5.68
C GLU A 163 2.51 -0.72 6.75
N GLY A 164 1.20 -0.60 6.49
CA GLY A 164 0.24 -0.09 7.45
C GLY A 164 -0.02 -0.94 8.67
N ALA A 165 0.03 -2.23 8.49
CA ALA A 165 -0.12 -3.15 9.60
C ALA A 165 1.10 -3.16 10.53
N ILE A 166 2.26 -2.73 10.02
CA ILE A 166 3.50 -2.68 10.81
C ILE A 166 3.59 -1.38 11.63
N ILE A 167 2.98 -0.29 11.12
CA ILE A 167 3.01 1.02 11.78
C ILE A 167 1.88 1.16 12.82
N ALA A 168 0.79 0.41 12.66
CA ALA A 168 -0.31 0.36 13.60
C ALA A 168 -0.01 -0.51 14.79
#